data_4d36a345055d8adfd3be083938a2617e
#
_entry.id   4d36a345055d8adfd3be083938a2617e
#
_cell.length_a   1.000
_cell.length_b   1.000
_cell.length_c   1.000
_cell.angle_alpha   90.00
_cell.angle_beta   90.00
_cell.angle_gamma   90.00
#
_symmetry.space_group_name_H-M   'P 1'
#
loop_
_entity.id
_entity.type
_entity.pdbx_description
1 polymer ?
#
loop_
_entity_poly.entity_id
_entity_poly.type
_entity_poly.pdbx_seq_one_letter_code
_entity_poly.pdbx_strand_id
1 'polypeptide(L)'
;MKLKVGKTTLTLSYPLACVTAAVLILDTSGKVLLCFCAALMHEGGHLFALRCCHTPPEEIKLSLFDAAIIDRKKQLHPFSHELAITLSGIAVNFLSASVGWVLYSIHPHPLLKVFIAAHLTLGIFNALPVDSLDGGQALLLILERFFPPDRAERLLLLLSVLILLPTAIIGFWLLLVTKYNFTLLLSALYLTSLLLLKPRKPHRKTSAKRPQIPVS
;
A
#
# COMPACT_ATOMS: atom_id res chain seq x y z
N MET A 1 -5.98 13.22 -16.28
CA MET A 1 -4.90 13.44 -17.27
C MET A 1 -4.34 12.06 -17.64
N LYS A 2 -4.20 11.76 -18.94
CA LYS A 2 -3.68 10.44 -19.38
C LYS A 2 -2.35 10.65 -20.08
N LEU A 3 -1.32 9.96 -19.63
CA LEU A 3 0.03 9.95 -20.20
C LEU A 3 0.36 8.51 -20.62
N LYS A 4 0.77 8.31 -21.87
CA LYS A 4 1.17 7.00 -22.37
C LYS A 4 2.68 6.88 -22.32
N VAL A 5 3.19 5.98 -21.50
CA VAL A 5 4.63 5.69 -21.35
C VAL A 5 4.88 4.28 -21.87
N GLY A 6 5.28 4.15 -23.11
CA GLY A 6 5.44 2.85 -23.78
C GLY A 6 4.12 2.08 -23.88
N LYS A 7 4.06 0.89 -23.28
CA LYS A 7 2.85 0.03 -23.26
C LYS A 7 1.91 0.32 -22.09
N THR A 8 2.33 1.14 -21.12
CA THR A 8 1.59 1.46 -19.90
C THR A 8 0.91 2.82 -20.02
N THR A 9 -0.35 2.91 -19.62
CA THR A 9 -1.09 4.17 -19.55
C THR A 9 -1.13 4.68 -18.12
N LEU A 10 -0.53 5.84 -17.87
CA LEU A 10 -0.60 6.54 -16.60
C LEU A 10 -1.80 7.48 -16.58
N THR A 11 -2.75 7.25 -15.70
CA THR A 11 -3.93 8.10 -15.51
C THR A 11 -3.82 8.84 -14.18
N LEU A 12 -3.63 10.16 -14.24
CA LEU A 12 -3.58 11.03 -13.06
C LEU A 12 -4.92 11.75 -12.90
N SER A 13 -5.50 11.67 -11.69
CA SER A 13 -6.73 12.41 -11.41
C SER A 13 -6.45 13.90 -11.17
N TYR A 14 -7.33 14.78 -11.67
CA TYR A 14 -7.20 16.23 -11.46
C TYR A 14 -7.23 16.63 -9.96
N PRO A 15 -8.12 16.08 -9.12
CA PRO A 15 -8.11 16.38 -7.69
C PRO A 15 -6.77 16.07 -7.01
N LEU A 16 -6.12 14.93 -7.36
CA LEU A 16 -4.80 14.60 -6.83
C LEU A 16 -3.77 15.66 -7.21
N ALA A 17 -3.72 16.04 -8.49
CA ALA A 17 -2.78 17.05 -8.97
C ALA A 17 -2.99 18.40 -8.26
N CYS A 18 -4.24 18.86 -8.12
CA CYS A 18 -4.56 20.12 -7.45
C CYS A 18 -4.18 20.10 -5.96
N VAL A 19 -4.55 19.03 -5.23
CA VAL A 19 -4.25 18.92 -3.80
C VAL A 19 -2.73 18.82 -3.58
N THR A 20 -2.04 17.99 -4.38
CA THR A 20 -0.58 17.86 -4.29
C THR A 20 0.11 19.20 -4.56
N ALA A 21 -0.28 19.92 -5.61
CA ALA A 21 0.27 21.24 -5.92
C ALA A 21 0.01 22.23 -4.79
N ALA A 22 -1.22 22.31 -4.28
CA ALA A 22 -1.58 23.22 -3.19
C ALA A 22 -0.77 22.91 -1.92
N VAL A 23 -0.65 21.66 -1.53
CA VAL A 23 0.11 21.24 -0.34
C VAL A 23 1.61 21.53 -0.51
N LEU A 24 2.19 21.29 -1.68
CA LEU A 24 3.60 21.58 -1.96
C LEU A 24 3.89 23.08 -1.99
N ILE A 25 2.97 23.92 -2.49
CA ILE A 25 3.12 25.37 -2.47
C ILE A 25 3.08 25.91 -1.04
N LEU A 26 2.26 25.32 -0.18
CA LEU A 26 2.14 25.71 1.23
C LEU A 26 3.28 25.17 2.12
N ASP A 27 4.02 24.16 1.65
CA ASP A 27 5.12 23.55 2.40
C ASP A 27 6.42 24.33 2.27
N THR A 28 6.59 25.33 3.12
CA THR A 28 7.84 26.10 3.22
C THR A 28 8.98 25.33 3.90
N SER A 29 8.69 24.19 4.53
CA SER A 29 9.65 23.42 5.33
C SER A 29 10.31 22.27 4.56
N GLY A 30 9.77 21.87 3.40
CA GLY A 30 10.19 20.71 2.61
C GLY A 30 9.82 19.34 3.23
N LYS A 31 9.14 19.34 4.39
CA LYS A 31 8.77 18.08 5.09
C LYS A 31 7.70 17.31 4.35
N VAL A 32 6.69 18.01 3.84
CA VAL A 32 5.60 17.38 3.08
C VAL A 32 6.11 16.84 1.75
N LEU A 33 7.04 17.56 1.12
CA LEU A 33 7.71 17.06 -0.09
C LEU A 33 8.43 15.73 0.18
N LEU A 34 9.13 15.59 1.32
CA LEU A 34 9.77 14.33 1.70
C LEU A 34 8.77 13.20 1.95
N CYS A 35 7.63 13.48 2.59
CA CYS A 35 6.56 12.49 2.76
C CYS A 35 5.98 12.06 1.41
N PHE A 36 5.80 13.00 0.48
CA PHE A 36 5.34 12.71 -0.86
C PHE A 36 6.36 11.88 -1.65
N CYS A 37 7.65 12.21 -1.55
CA CYS A 37 8.73 11.40 -2.14
C CYS A 37 8.74 9.96 -1.56
N ALA A 38 8.50 9.80 -0.26
CA ALA A 38 8.42 8.47 0.35
C ALA A 38 7.27 7.64 -0.22
N ALA A 39 6.11 8.26 -0.46
CA ALA A 39 4.98 7.60 -1.12
C ALA A 39 5.29 7.23 -2.58
N LEU A 40 5.90 8.15 -3.34
CA LEU A 40 6.32 7.86 -4.72
C LEU A 40 7.36 6.73 -4.80
N MET A 41 8.31 6.68 -3.87
CA MET A 41 9.31 5.61 -3.80
C MET A 41 8.66 4.27 -3.45
N HIS A 42 7.67 4.27 -2.57
CA HIS A 42 6.87 3.08 -2.25
C HIS A 42 6.18 2.51 -3.51
N GLU A 43 5.41 3.34 -4.22
CA GLU A 43 4.74 2.95 -5.47
C GLU A 43 5.77 2.54 -6.55
N GLY A 44 6.90 3.26 -6.60
CA GLY A 44 8.03 2.92 -7.47
C GLY A 44 8.59 1.52 -7.20
N GLY A 45 8.58 1.08 -5.94
CA GLY A 45 8.95 -0.28 -5.54
C GLY A 45 8.08 -1.34 -6.21
N HIS A 46 6.76 -1.18 -6.18
CA HIS A 46 5.82 -2.08 -6.86
C HIS A 46 6.04 -2.11 -8.37
N LEU A 47 6.22 -0.93 -8.99
CA LEU A 47 6.47 -0.82 -10.43
C LEU A 47 7.80 -1.45 -10.84
N PHE A 48 8.83 -1.28 -10.02
CA PHE A 48 10.15 -1.90 -10.25
C PHE A 48 10.04 -3.44 -10.18
N ALA A 49 9.35 -3.97 -9.16
CA ALA A 49 9.14 -5.41 -9.03
C ALA A 49 8.32 -6.00 -10.19
N LEU A 50 7.25 -5.31 -10.63
CA LEU A 50 6.47 -5.70 -11.82
C LEU A 50 7.36 -5.77 -13.07
N ARG A 51 8.28 -4.81 -13.21
CA ARG A 51 9.21 -4.78 -14.36
C ARG A 51 10.23 -5.92 -14.28
N CYS A 52 10.76 -6.21 -13.09
CA CYS A 52 11.67 -7.33 -12.86
C CYS A 52 11.00 -8.69 -13.13
N CYS A 53 9.71 -8.82 -12.78
CA CYS A 53 8.92 -10.00 -13.05
C CYS A 53 8.44 -10.10 -14.53
N HIS A 54 8.84 -9.19 -15.41
CA HIS A 54 8.44 -9.12 -16.82
C HIS A 54 6.92 -9.00 -17.02
N THR A 55 6.21 -8.44 -16.08
CA THR A 55 4.76 -8.24 -16.08
C THR A 55 4.41 -6.76 -15.97
N PRO A 56 4.76 -5.93 -16.98
CA PRO A 56 4.48 -4.51 -16.93
C PRO A 56 2.97 -4.27 -16.88
N PRO A 57 2.49 -3.36 -16.00
CA PRO A 57 1.07 -3.08 -15.85
C PRO A 57 0.53 -2.43 -17.12
N GLU A 58 -0.73 -2.72 -17.46
CA GLU A 58 -1.41 -2.08 -18.60
C GLU A 58 -1.81 -0.63 -18.29
N GLU A 59 -2.28 -0.40 -17.07
CA GLU A 59 -2.72 0.92 -16.64
C GLU A 59 -2.36 1.16 -15.17
N ILE A 60 -1.84 2.36 -14.89
CA ILE A 60 -1.59 2.86 -13.53
C ILE A 60 -2.53 4.03 -13.32
N LYS A 61 -3.45 3.90 -12.36
CA LYS A 61 -4.39 4.97 -11.97
C LYS A 61 -3.95 5.56 -10.65
N LEU A 62 -3.53 6.82 -10.67
CA LEU A 62 -3.26 7.60 -9.47
C LEU A 62 -4.46 8.52 -9.19
N SER A 63 -5.19 8.19 -8.13
CA SER A 63 -6.32 8.97 -7.62
C SER A 63 -5.96 9.61 -6.28
N LEU A 64 -6.79 10.52 -5.78
CA LEU A 64 -6.55 11.20 -4.51
C LEU A 64 -6.46 10.23 -3.31
N PHE A 65 -7.19 9.12 -3.39
CA PHE A 65 -7.35 8.17 -2.29
C PHE A 65 -6.86 6.76 -2.62
N ASP A 66 -6.40 6.52 -3.85
CA ASP A 66 -6.03 5.19 -4.29
C ASP A 66 -5.01 5.24 -5.44
N ALA A 67 -4.00 4.39 -5.35
CA ALA A 67 -3.06 4.12 -6.44
C ALA A 67 -3.34 2.70 -6.95
N ALA A 68 -4.16 2.59 -8.00
CA ALA A 68 -4.53 1.31 -8.57
C ALA A 68 -3.63 0.93 -9.73
N ILE A 69 -2.86 -0.14 -9.56
CA ILE A 69 -2.10 -0.78 -10.63
C ILE A 69 -3.01 -1.85 -11.26
N ILE A 70 -3.47 -1.60 -12.49
CA ILE A 70 -4.33 -2.52 -13.22
C ILE A 70 -3.46 -3.47 -14.03
N ASP A 71 -3.38 -4.70 -13.55
CA ASP A 71 -2.77 -5.82 -14.22
C ASP A 71 -3.84 -6.90 -14.48
N ARG A 72 -4.28 -7.00 -15.74
CA ARG A 72 -5.29 -8.00 -16.16
C ARG A 72 -4.75 -9.43 -16.11
N LYS A 73 -3.42 -9.59 -16.10
CA LYS A 73 -2.75 -10.89 -16.06
C LYS A 73 -2.40 -11.33 -14.63
N LYS A 74 -2.76 -10.55 -13.61
CA LYS A 74 -2.47 -10.84 -12.20
C LYS A 74 -2.76 -12.30 -11.80
N GLN A 75 -3.83 -12.91 -12.36
CA GLN A 75 -4.21 -14.29 -12.06
C GLN A 75 -3.28 -15.38 -12.66
N LEU A 76 -2.37 -14.99 -13.53
CA LEU A 76 -1.42 -15.89 -14.18
C LEU A 76 -0.03 -15.86 -13.54
N HIS A 77 0.18 -14.96 -12.56
CA HIS A 77 1.47 -14.84 -11.91
C HIS A 77 1.73 -16.00 -10.94
N PRO A 78 2.96 -16.52 -10.89
CA PRO A 78 3.38 -17.40 -9.82
C PRO A 78 3.21 -16.73 -8.45
N PHE A 79 2.88 -17.50 -7.42
CA PHE A 79 2.72 -17.00 -6.05
C PHE A 79 3.91 -16.16 -5.58
N SER A 80 5.14 -16.62 -5.85
CA SER A 80 6.37 -15.91 -5.46
C SER A 80 6.49 -14.52 -6.10
N HIS A 81 6.07 -14.37 -7.37
CA HIS A 81 6.09 -13.08 -8.06
C HIS A 81 5.03 -12.14 -7.47
N GLU A 82 3.81 -12.63 -7.24
CA GLU A 82 2.75 -11.82 -6.63
C GLU A 82 3.13 -11.34 -5.23
N LEU A 83 3.69 -12.23 -4.41
CA LEU A 83 4.16 -11.89 -3.07
C LEU A 83 5.32 -10.88 -3.13
N ALA A 84 6.31 -11.08 -4.01
CA ALA A 84 7.42 -10.17 -4.17
C ALA A 84 6.96 -8.76 -4.63
N ILE A 85 6.04 -8.70 -5.59
CA ILE A 85 5.46 -7.44 -6.07
C ILE A 85 4.73 -6.73 -4.90
N THR A 86 3.89 -7.46 -4.16
CA THR A 86 3.11 -6.89 -3.05
C THR A 86 4.01 -6.37 -1.92
N LEU A 87 5.09 -7.05 -1.60
CA LEU A 87 6.00 -6.64 -0.51
C LEU A 87 7.06 -5.62 -0.94
N SER A 88 7.23 -5.38 -2.23
CA SER A 88 8.31 -4.52 -2.74
C SER A 88 8.20 -3.06 -2.31
N GLY A 89 6.99 -2.49 -2.21
CA GLY A 89 6.78 -1.14 -1.70
C GLY A 89 7.24 -1.01 -0.24
N ILE A 90 6.84 -1.98 0.59
CA ILE A 90 7.27 -2.07 2.00
C ILE A 90 8.80 -2.21 2.09
N ALA A 91 9.39 -3.08 1.27
CA ALA A 91 10.84 -3.31 1.25
C ALA A 91 11.61 -2.05 0.86
N VAL A 92 11.16 -1.30 -0.15
CA VAL A 92 11.76 -0.02 -0.55
C VAL A 92 11.71 0.99 0.59
N ASN A 93 10.61 1.06 1.32
CA ASN A 93 10.51 1.98 2.45
C ASN A 93 11.49 1.64 3.58
N PHE A 94 11.59 0.39 3.99
CA PHE A 94 12.56 -0.01 5.03
C PHE A 94 14.02 0.16 4.56
N LEU A 95 14.30 -0.15 3.29
CA LEU A 95 15.63 0.06 2.71
C LEU A 95 15.99 1.55 2.70
N SER A 96 15.08 2.41 2.25
CA SER A 96 15.29 3.87 2.21
C SER A 96 15.47 4.45 3.61
N ALA A 97 14.69 3.99 4.60
CA ALA A 97 14.87 4.39 5.98
C ALA A 97 16.25 3.97 6.53
N SER A 98 16.71 2.77 6.20
CA SER A 98 18.03 2.26 6.62
C SER A 98 19.17 3.08 5.99
N VAL A 99 19.07 3.39 4.70
CA VAL A 99 20.04 4.28 4.02
C VAL A 99 20.01 5.68 4.64
N GLY A 100 18.82 6.23 4.89
CA GLY A 100 18.66 7.52 5.56
C GLY A 100 19.29 7.53 6.95
N TRP A 101 19.18 6.45 7.71
CA TRP A 101 19.80 6.29 9.03
C TRP A 101 21.33 6.31 8.96
N VAL A 102 21.92 5.59 8.01
CA VAL A 102 23.38 5.60 7.78
C VAL A 102 23.84 7.01 7.40
N LEU A 103 23.14 7.68 6.48
CA LEU A 103 23.46 9.06 6.10
C LEU A 103 23.35 10.03 7.28
N TYR A 104 22.32 9.85 8.12
CA TYR A 104 22.14 10.67 9.31
C TYR A 104 23.28 10.46 10.33
N SER A 105 23.81 9.24 10.44
CA SER A 105 24.94 8.94 11.34
C SER A 105 26.24 9.62 10.89
N ILE A 106 26.39 9.88 9.58
CA ILE A 106 27.57 10.55 9.01
C ILE A 106 27.39 12.08 9.02
N HIS A 107 26.21 12.53 8.57
CA HIS A 107 25.85 13.95 8.47
C HIS A 107 24.49 14.21 9.10
N PRO A 108 24.42 14.49 10.42
CA PRO A 108 23.16 14.77 11.10
C PRO A 108 22.47 16.02 10.52
N HIS A 109 21.34 15.82 9.86
CA HIS A 109 20.54 16.90 9.30
C HIS A 109 19.06 16.71 9.66
N PRO A 110 18.30 17.76 10.06
CA PRO A 110 16.90 17.63 10.48
C PRO A 110 15.97 16.99 9.43
N LEU A 111 16.19 17.27 8.14
CA LEU A 111 15.40 16.69 7.06
C LEU A 111 15.61 15.18 6.90
N LEU A 112 16.80 14.65 7.25
CA LEU A 112 17.03 13.19 7.25
C LEU A 112 16.19 12.48 8.32
N LYS A 113 15.97 13.11 9.47
CA LYS A 113 15.04 12.57 10.48
C LYS A 113 13.61 12.48 9.93
N VAL A 114 13.17 13.51 9.21
CA VAL A 114 11.84 13.51 8.58
C VAL A 114 11.76 12.43 7.49
N PHE A 115 12.80 12.30 6.66
CA PHE A 115 12.90 11.28 5.63
C PHE A 115 12.81 9.87 6.23
N ILE A 116 13.61 9.57 7.27
CA ILE A 116 13.58 8.28 7.97
C ILE A 116 12.20 8.02 8.56
N ALA A 117 11.64 9.01 9.28
CA ALA A 117 10.33 8.88 9.89
C ALA A 117 9.23 8.64 8.87
N ALA A 118 9.24 9.36 7.74
CA ALA A 118 8.25 9.20 6.67
C ALA A 118 8.30 7.78 6.09
N HIS A 119 9.49 7.28 5.76
CA HIS A 119 9.67 5.93 5.22
C HIS A 119 9.32 4.85 6.23
N LEU A 120 9.75 4.96 7.50
CA LEU A 120 9.39 3.99 8.55
C LEU A 120 7.88 3.97 8.79
N THR A 121 7.26 5.14 8.94
CA THR A 121 5.82 5.22 9.18
C THR A 121 5.03 4.60 8.02
N LEU A 122 5.38 4.96 6.78
CA LEU A 122 4.71 4.41 5.61
C LEU A 122 4.93 2.91 5.44
N GLY A 123 6.16 2.43 5.69
CA GLY A 123 6.51 1.01 5.62
C GLY A 123 5.79 0.18 6.69
N ILE A 124 5.78 0.64 7.96
CA ILE A 124 5.07 -0.03 9.06
C ILE A 124 3.56 -0.02 8.80
N PHE A 125 3.00 1.12 8.38
CA PHE A 125 1.58 1.24 8.10
C PHE A 125 1.15 0.27 6.99
N ASN A 126 1.87 0.23 5.87
CA ASN A 126 1.56 -0.70 4.79
C ASN A 126 1.85 -2.17 5.12
N ALA A 127 2.69 -2.46 6.13
CA ALA A 127 2.92 -3.82 6.60
C ALA A 127 1.78 -4.37 7.50
N LEU A 128 0.85 -3.53 7.94
CA LEU A 128 -0.28 -3.98 8.76
C LEU A 128 -1.16 -4.98 7.99
N PRO A 129 -1.64 -6.07 8.63
CA PRO A 129 -2.49 -7.06 8.00
C PRO A 129 -3.96 -6.56 7.90
N VAL A 130 -4.13 -5.44 7.21
CA VAL A 130 -5.43 -4.83 6.89
C VAL A 130 -5.69 -4.99 5.40
N ASP A 131 -6.86 -5.45 5.03
CA ASP A 131 -7.23 -5.87 3.67
C ASP A 131 -6.94 -4.83 2.55
N SER A 132 -6.96 -3.55 2.88
CA SER A 132 -6.68 -2.46 1.93
C SER A 132 -5.20 -2.10 1.80
N LEU A 133 -4.32 -2.70 2.61
CA LEU A 133 -2.88 -2.43 2.65
C LEU A 133 -2.06 -3.59 2.06
N ASP A 134 -0.82 -3.34 1.70
CA ASP A 134 0.05 -4.37 1.11
C ASP A 134 0.28 -5.56 2.02
N GLY A 135 0.46 -5.32 3.33
CA GLY A 135 0.59 -6.37 4.34
C GLY A 135 -0.64 -7.27 4.39
N GLY A 136 -1.83 -6.70 4.25
CA GLY A 136 -3.08 -7.47 4.15
C GLY A 136 -3.16 -8.27 2.86
N GLN A 137 -2.79 -7.68 1.73
CA GLN A 137 -2.78 -8.39 0.44
C GLN A 137 -1.73 -9.52 0.44
N ALA A 138 -0.54 -9.28 1.00
CA ALA A 138 0.49 -10.32 1.16
C ALA A 138 0.00 -11.46 2.07
N LEU A 139 -0.66 -11.12 3.18
CA LEU A 139 -1.25 -12.12 4.08
C LEU A 139 -2.37 -12.91 3.39
N LEU A 140 -3.23 -12.26 2.59
CA LEU A 140 -4.27 -12.94 1.83
C LEU A 140 -3.67 -13.99 0.88
N LEU A 141 -2.63 -13.63 0.13
CA LEU A 141 -1.91 -14.54 -0.76
C LEU A 141 -1.36 -15.76 0.00
N ILE A 142 -0.81 -15.54 1.19
CA ILE A 142 -0.30 -16.62 2.04
C ILE A 142 -1.46 -17.49 2.55
N LEU A 143 -2.53 -16.88 3.05
CA LEU A 143 -3.70 -17.62 3.57
C LEU A 143 -4.38 -18.47 2.49
N GLU A 144 -4.51 -17.96 1.25
CA GLU A 144 -5.10 -18.69 0.13
C GLU A 144 -4.29 -19.95 -0.27
N ARG A 145 -3.05 -20.08 0.20
CA ARG A 145 -2.25 -21.29 0.00
C ARG A 145 -2.68 -22.43 0.93
N PHE A 146 -3.15 -22.08 2.12
CA PHE A 146 -3.51 -23.05 3.17
C PHE A 146 -5.01 -23.23 3.35
N PHE A 147 -5.79 -22.21 2.97
CA PHE A 147 -7.24 -22.18 3.17
C PHE A 147 -7.98 -21.93 1.84
N PRO A 148 -9.22 -22.38 1.71
CA PRO A 148 -10.09 -21.96 0.62
C PRO A 148 -10.25 -20.42 0.60
N PRO A 149 -10.39 -19.79 -0.59
CA PRO A 149 -10.46 -18.34 -0.73
C PRO A 149 -11.48 -17.67 0.22
N ASP A 150 -12.67 -18.23 0.37
CA ASP A 150 -13.71 -17.69 1.25
C ASP A 150 -13.29 -17.66 2.73
N ARG A 151 -12.49 -18.64 3.18
CA ARG A 151 -11.97 -18.67 4.55
C ARG A 151 -10.81 -17.71 4.72
N ALA A 152 -9.92 -17.63 3.74
CA ALA A 152 -8.80 -16.71 3.74
C ALA A 152 -9.30 -15.25 3.82
N GLU A 153 -10.27 -14.88 2.99
CA GLU A 153 -10.89 -13.54 3.02
C GLU A 153 -11.56 -13.23 4.36
N ARG A 154 -12.29 -14.20 4.96
CA ARG A 154 -12.92 -14.01 6.28
C ARG A 154 -11.87 -13.83 7.39
N LEU A 155 -10.80 -14.61 7.37
CA LEU A 155 -9.71 -14.48 8.36
C LEU A 155 -9.03 -13.11 8.24
N LEU A 156 -8.74 -12.66 7.02
CA LEU A 156 -8.18 -11.34 6.80
C LEU A 156 -9.13 -10.22 7.26
N LEU A 157 -10.44 -10.36 6.99
CA LEU A 157 -11.44 -9.41 7.46
C LEU A 157 -11.47 -9.32 8.98
N LEU A 158 -11.47 -10.46 9.67
CA LEU A 158 -11.42 -10.50 11.13
C LEU A 158 -10.16 -9.83 11.68
N LEU A 159 -9.00 -10.10 11.10
CA LEU A 159 -7.74 -9.46 11.49
C LEU A 159 -7.77 -7.95 11.23
N SER A 160 -8.31 -7.53 10.08
CA SER A 160 -8.47 -6.11 9.76
C SER A 160 -9.33 -5.39 10.79
N VAL A 161 -10.47 -5.97 11.16
CA VAL A 161 -11.35 -5.40 12.19
C VAL A 161 -10.66 -5.37 13.56
N LEU A 162 -9.95 -6.45 13.92
CA LEU A 162 -9.21 -6.53 15.19
C LEU A 162 -8.13 -5.44 15.32
N ILE A 163 -7.55 -5.00 14.21
CA ILE A 163 -6.54 -3.92 14.19
C ILE A 163 -7.21 -2.54 14.10
N LEU A 164 -8.18 -2.38 13.20
CA LEU A 164 -8.80 -1.09 12.95
C LEU A 164 -9.64 -0.60 14.13
N LEU A 165 -10.33 -1.51 14.86
CA LEU A 165 -11.17 -1.14 15.98
C LEU A 165 -10.36 -0.49 17.14
N PRO A 166 -9.28 -1.12 17.66
CA PRO A 166 -8.44 -0.47 18.67
C PRO A 166 -7.78 0.81 18.15
N THR A 167 -7.36 0.82 16.88
CA THR A 167 -6.75 2.02 16.26
C THR A 167 -7.73 3.19 16.24
N ALA A 168 -9.00 2.93 15.91
CA ALA A 168 -10.04 3.96 15.93
C ALA A 168 -10.34 4.45 17.36
N ILE A 169 -10.38 3.54 18.35
CA ILE A 169 -10.59 3.88 19.76
C ILE A 169 -9.44 4.75 20.29
N ILE A 170 -8.21 4.36 20.02
CA ILE A 170 -7.00 5.11 20.40
C ILE A 170 -6.99 6.48 19.69
N GLY A 171 -7.33 6.52 18.39
CA GLY A 171 -7.43 7.75 17.62
C GLY A 171 -8.48 8.71 18.17
N PHE A 172 -9.63 8.18 18.59
CA PHE A 172 -10.68 8.97 19.22
C PHE A 172 -10.24 9.48 20.60
N TRP A 173 -9.64 8.64 21.41
CA TRP A 173 -9.10 9.04 22.72
C TRP A 173 -8.02 10.12 22.57
N LEU A 174 -7.10 9.95 21.60
CA LEU A 174 -6.05 10.93 21.31
C LEU A 174 -6.65 12.29 20.88
N LEU A 175 -7.72 12.27 20.07
CA LEU A 175 -8.44 13.49 19.69
C LEU A 175 -9.03 14.20 20.92
N LEU A 176 -9.64 13.47 21.86
CA LEU A 176 -10.20 14.03 23.08
C LEU A 176 -9.14 14.68 23.98
N VAL A 177 -7.97 14.03 24.09
CA VAL A 177 -6.86 14.52 24.93
C VAL A 177 -6.16 15.72 24.29
N THR A 178 -5.87 15.64 22.99
CA THR A 178 -5.09 16.70 22.30
C THR A 178 -5.94 17.80 21.70
N LYS A 179 -7.25 17.56 21.49
CA LYS A 179 -8.27 18.44 20.86
C LYS A 179 -8.01 18.80 19.38
N TYR A 180 -6.86 18.43 18.81
CA TYR A 180 -6.50 18.74 17.39
C TYR A 180 -5.80 17.61 16.65
N ASN A 181 -5.40 16.52 17.29
CA ASN A 181 -4.73 15.43 16.61
C ASN A 181 -5.74 14.37 16.15
N PHE A 182 -6.32 14.59 14.99
CA PHE A 182 -7.33 13.70 14.37
C PHE A 182 -6.76 12.73 13.35
N THR A 183 -5.44 12.77 13.08
CA THR A 183 -4.81 12.03 11.99
C THR A 183 -5.01 10.52 12.10
N LEU A 184 -4.81 9.95 13.30
CA LEU A 184 -4.98 8.51 13.53
C LEU A 184 -6.45 8.07 13.38
N LEU A 185 -7.38 8.88 13.91
CA LEU A 185 -8.81 8.62 13.76
C LEU A 185 -9.24 8.68 12.30
N LEU A 186 -8.79 9.72 11.56
CA LEU A 186 -9.09 9.85 10.13
C LEU A 186 -8.55 8.68 9.32
N SER A 187 -7.33 8.22 9.60
CA SER A 187 -6.73 7.04 8.96
C SER A 187 -7.55 5.79 9.23
N ALA A 188 -7.95 5.56 10.48
CA ALA A 188 -8.75 4.40 10.86
C ALA A 188 -10.14 4.42 10.19
N LEU A 189 -10.80 5.59 10.17
CA LEU A 189 -12.10 5.77 9.50
C LEU A 189 -11.97 5.57 7.98
N TYR A 190 -10.91 6.09 7.37
CA TYR A 190 -10.65 5.90 5.94
C TYR A 190 -10.46 4.41 5.60
N LEU A 191 -9.60 3.68 6.32
CA LEU A 191 -9.39 2.25 6.10
C LEU A 191 -10.66 1.43 6.37
N THR A 192 -11.43 1.80 7.40
CA THR A 192 -12.73 1.15 7.68
C THR A 192 -13.71 1.39 6.53
N SER A 193 -13.76 2.59 5.97
CA SER A 193 -14.63 2.90 4.82
C SER A 193 -14.24 2.08 3.60
N LEU A 194 -12.95 1.94 3.31
CA LEU A 194 -12.46 1.09 2.21
C LEU A 194 -12.85 -0.38 2.43
N LEU A 195 -12.75 -0.88 3.66
CA LEU A 195 -13.13 -2.25 4.01
C LEU A 195 -14.62 -2.51 3.80
N LEU A 196 -15.49 -1.52 4.15
CA LEU A 196 -16.94 -1.62 4.02
C LEU A 196 -17.41 -1.43 2.57
N LEU A 197 -16.75 -0.54 1.82
CA LEU A 197 -17.13 -0.21 0.43
C LEU A 197 -16.55 -1.18 -0.60
N LYS A 198 -15.63 -2.06 -0.19
CA LYS A 198 -15.04 -3.06 -1.08
C LYS A 198 -16.13 -3.97 -1.64
N PRO A 199 -16.38 -3.99 -2.97
CA PRO A 199 -17.35 -4.90 -3.54
C PRO A 199 -16.89 -6.34 -3.29
N ARG A 200 -17.70 -7.12 -2.55
CA ARG A 200 -17.45 -8.55 -2.36
C ARG A 200 -17.47 -9.19 -3.74
N LYS A 201 -16.37 -9.80 -4.13
CA LYS A 201 -16.31 -10.53 -5.40
C LYS A 201 -17.40 -11.61 -5.37
N PRO A 202 -18.25 -11.70 -6.41
CA PRO A 202 -19.23 -12.77 -6.47
C PRO A 202 -18.50 -14.11 -6.36
N HIS A 203 -19.07 -15.04 -5.55
CA HIS A 203 -18.52 -16.37 -5.31
C HIS A 203 -17.99 -16.98 -6.62
N ARG A 204 -16.68 -17.09 -6.72
CA ARG A 204 -16.05 -17.80 -7.84
C ARG A 204 -16.38 -19.27 -7.66
N LYS A 205 -17.45 -19.75 -8.36
CA LYS A 205 -17.76 -21.16 -8.43
C LYS A 205 -16.46 -21.87 -8.83
N THR A 206 -15.94 -22.68 -7.93
CA THR A 206 -14.75 -23.52 -8.11
C THR A 206 -15.05 -24.54 -9.21
N SER A 207 -14.88 -24.14 -10.46
CA SER A 207 -14.91 -25.03 -11.62
C SER A 207 -13.62 -24.86 -12.38
N ALA A 208 -12.55 -25.34 -11.76
CA ALA A 208 -11.35 -25.80 -12.46
C ALA A 208 -10.56 -26.67 -11.49
N LYS A 209 -10.64 -27.99 -11.65
CA LYS A 209 -9.67 -28.95 -11.10
C LYS A 209 -8.27 -28.44 -11.45
N ARG A 210 -7.49 -28.03 -10.43
CA ARG A 210 -6.04 -27.83 -10.64
C ARG A 210 -5.47 -29.15 -11.15
N PRO A 211 -4.65 -29.16 -12.22
CA PRO A 211 -3.94 -30.37 -12.61
C PRO A 211 -3.08 -30.79 -11.42
N GLN A 212 -3.29 -32.01 -10.93
CA GLN A 212 -2.41 -32.64 -9.96
C GLN A 212 -1.08 -32.88 -10.68
N ILE A 213 -0.02 -32.23 -10.22
CA ILE A 213 1.34 -32.52 -10.65
C ILE A 213 1.65 -33.92 -10.10
N PRO A 214 1.92 -34.92 -10.94
CA PRO A 214 2.34 -36.22 -10.43
C PRO A 214 3.70 -36.07 -9.75
N VAL A 215 3.75 -36.48 -8.49
CA VAL A 215 5.02 -36.65 -7.76
C VAL A 215 5.68 -37.93 -8.30
N SER A 216 6.73 -37.76 -9.06
CA SER A 216 7.67 -38.81 -9.40
C SER A 216 8.98 -38.61 -8.66
#